data_9317f6f3d75bb09643d59c710c371a29
#
_entry.id   9317f6f3d75bb09643d59c710c371a29
#
_cell.length_a   1.000
_cell.length_b   1.000
_cell.length_c   1.000
_cell.angle_alpha   90.00
_cell.angle_beta   90.00
_cell.angle_gamma   90.00
#
_symmetry.space_group_name_H-M   'P 1'
#
loop_
_entity.id
_entity.type
_entity.pdbx_description
1 polymer ?
#
loop_
_entity_poly.entity_id
_entity_poly.type
_entity_poly.pdbx_seq_one_letter_code
_entity_poly.pdbx_strand_id
1 'polypeptide(L)' 'MSTNTAALLQELTAVTGTPFSDEKVLNLLTAKLASFGDVQVDAMHNISCTFGSGYHVVLEAHWDEICFVVTGVSDDG' A
#
# COMPACT_ATOMS: atom_id res chain seq x y z
N MET A 1 -12.32 -17.91 -4.80
CA MET A 1 -10.94 -18.02 -4.28
C MET A 1 -10.91 -17.47 -2.86
N SER A 2 -10.52 -18.29 -1.93
CA SER A 2 -10.43 -17.84 -0.55
C SER A 2 -9.06 -17.22 -0.30
N THR A 3 -9.06 -16.06 0.34
CA THR A 3 -7.84 -15.38 0.75
C THR A 3 -7.65 -15.57 2.24
N ASN A 4 -6.48 -16.01 2.65
CA ASN A 4 -6.17 -16.09 4.07
C ASN A 4 -5.80 -14.68 4.56
N THR A 5 -6.74 -14.05 5.25
CA THR A 5 -6.59 -12.68 5.72
C THR A 5 -5.42 -12.53 6.68
N ALA A 6 -5.22 -13.50 7.56
CA ALA A 6 -4.11 -13.45 8.52
C ALA A 6 -2.75 -13.52 7.82
N ALA A 7 -2.61 -14.39 6.81
CA ALA A 7 -1.39 -14.51 6.04
C ALA A 7 -1.13 -13.24 5.23
N LEU A 8 -2.16 -12.66 4.62
CA LEU A 8 -2.05 -11.42 3.86
C LEU A 8 -1.63 -10.26 4.76
N LEU A 9 -2.24 -10.13 5.93
CA LEU A 9 -1.90 -9.09 6.89
C LEU A 9 -0.45 -9.22 7.35
N GLN A 10 -0.01 -10.44 7.63
CA GLN A 10 1.36 -10.72 8.03
C GLN A 10 2.35 -10.34 6.93
N GLU A 11 2.04 -10.65 5.68
CA GLU A 11 2.87 -10.29 4.53
C GLU A 11 2.97 -8.78 4.36
N LEU A 12 1.84 -8.07 4.46
CA LEU A 12 1.81 -6.62 4.31
C LEU A 12 2.54 -5.89 5.43
N THR A 13 2.44 -6.39 6.67
CA THR A 13 3.11 -5.75 7.81
C THR A 13 4.58 -6.09 7.93
N ALA A 14 5.06 -7.10 7.20
CA ALA A 14 6.47 -7.48 7.21
C ALA A 14 7.36 -6.54 6.39
N VAL A 15 6.77 -5.68 5.54
CA VAL A 15 7.53 -4.74 4.71
C VAL A 15 7.31 -3.31 5.21
N THR A 16 8.33 -2.46 5.01
CA THR A 16 8.26 -1.06 5.42
C THR A 16 7.35 -0.27 4.48
N GLY A 17 6.35 0.40 5.07
CA GLY A 17 5.37 1.20 4.32
C GLY A 17 5.28 2.64 4.79
N THR A 18 6.40 3.27 5.15
CA THR A 18 6.44 4.69 5.54
C THR A 18 6.53 5.58 4.30
N PRO A 19 6.14 6.86 4.39
CA PRO A 19 6.06 7.76 3.24
C PRO A 19 7.33 7.89 2.40
N PHE A 20 8.50 7.69 3.01
CA PHE A 20 9.78 7.79 2.30
C PHE A 20 10.41 6.43 2.01
N SER A 21 9.72 5.34 2.34
CA SER A 21 10.21 3.97 2.19
C SER A 21 9.06 3.04 1.87
N ASP A 22 8.26 3.41 0.87
CA ASP A 22 7.00 2.73 0.56
C ASP A 22 7.09 1.81 -0.68
N GLU A 23 8.23 1.78 -1.34
CA GLU A 23 8.39 1.08 -2.61
C GLU A 23 8.04 -0.42 -2.52
N LYS A 24 8.48 -1.08 -1.46
CA LYS A 24 8.24 -2.52 -1.29
C LYS A 24 6.75 -2.82 -1.11
N VAL A 25 6.06 -2.03 -0.30
CA VAL A 25 4.62 -2.19 -0.09
C VAL A 25 3.87 -1.84 -1.36
N LEU A 26 4.28 -0.77 -2.04
CA LEU A 26 3.69 -0.35 -3.31
C LEU A 26 3.75 -1.49 -4.34
N ASN A 27 4.91 -2.10 -4.50
CA ASN A 27 5.10 -3.20 -5.44
C ASN A 27 4.29 -4.44 -5.03
N LEU A 28 4.24 -4.75 -3.75
CA LEU A 28 3.47 -5.87 -3.24
C LEU A 28 1.98 -5.67 -3.49
N LEU A 29 1.45 -4.50 -3.18
CA LEU A 29 0.03 -4.19 -3.37
C LEU A 29 -0.35 -4.18 -4.85
N THR A 30 0.47 -3.56 -5.70
CA THR A 30 0.18 -3.53 -7.14
C THR A 30 0.17 -4.93 -7.74
N ALA A 31 1.09 -5.79 -7.32
CA ALA A 31 1.14 -7.19 -7.78
C ALA A 31 -0.11 -7.96 -7.34
N LYS A 32 -0.55 -7.79 -6.11
CA LYS A 32 -1.73 -8.47 -5.60
C LYS A 32 -3.02 -7.96 -6.25
N LEU A 33 -3.15 -6.66 -6.44
CA LEU A 33 -4.35 -6.06 -7.03
C LEU A 33 -4.45 -6.32 -8.52
N ALA A 34 -3.33 -6.52 -9.21
CA ALA A 34 -3.33 -6.80 -10.65
C ALA A 34 -4.11 -8.07 -11.01
N SER A 35 -4.27 -9.01 -10.08
CA SER A 35 -5.06 -10.20 -10.29
C SER A 35 -6.59 -9.94 -10.28
N PHE A 36 -7.03 -8.79 -9.79
CA PHE A 36 -8.44 -8.45 -9.67
C PHE A 36 -8.94 -7.53 -10.78
N GLY A 37 -8.09 -6.69 -11.33
CA GLY A 37 -8.52 -5.74 -12.33
C GLY A 37 -7.42 -4.82 -12.79
N ASP A 38 -7.81 -3.66 -13.32
CA ASP A 38 -6.91 -2.65 -13.83
C ASP A 38 -6.32 -1.82 -12.69
N VAL A 39 -5.00 -1.87 -12.54
CA VAL A 39 -4.29 -1.18 -11.46
C VAL A 39 -3.61 0.06 -12.01
N GLN A 40 -3.80 1.18 -11.33
CA GLN A 40 -3.12 2.44 -11.65
C GLN A 40 -2.50 3.01 -10.39
N VAL A 41 -1.33 3.63 -10.56
CA VAL A 41 -0.60 4.30 -9.49
C VAL A 41 -0.35 5.74 -9.91
N ASP A 42 -0.73 6.69 -9.07
CA ASP A 42 -0.49 8.11 -9.37
C ASP A 42 0.85 8.60 -8.80
N ALA A 43 1.15 9.88 -9.04
CA ALA A 43 2.40 10.49 -8.61
C ALA A 43 2.53 10.57 -7.07
N MET A 44 1.41 10.51 -6.35
CA MET A 44 1.38 10.51 -4.89
C MET A 44 1.39 9.10 -4.31
N HIS A 45 1.59 8.08 -5.15
CA HIS A 45 1.56 6.67 -4.79
C HIS A 45 0.20 6.18 -4.29
N ASN A 46 -0.88 6.83 -4.72
CA ASN A 46 -2.21 6.27 -4.54
C ASN A 46 -2.41 5.14 -5.55
N ILE A 47 -2.86 4.01 -5.06
CA ILE A 47 -3.09 2.82 -5.89
C ILE A 47 -4.58 2.67 -6.07
N SER A 48 -5.02 2.52 -7.32
CA SER A 48 -6.40 2.21 -7.62
C SER A 48 -6.50 0.93 -8.42
N CYS A 49 -7.54 0.15 -8.15
CA CYS A 49 -7.85 -1.05 -8.92
C CYS A 49 -9.33 -1.02 -9.26
N THR A 50 -9.62 -1.06 -10.56
CA THR A 50 -11.00 -0.99 -11.06
C THR A 50 -11.36 -2.32 -11.70
N PHE A 51 -12.51 -2.87 -11.33
CA PHE A 51 -12.99 -4.12 -11.89
C PHE A 51 -14.52 -4.13 -11.90
N GLY A 52 -15.08 -5.00 -12.73
CA GLY A 52 -16.51 -5.11 -12.86
C GLY A 52 -17.11 -4.08 -13.82
N SER A 53 -18.44 -3.99 -13.82
CA SER A 53 -19.21 -3.05 -14.65
C SER A 53 -20.50 -2.64 -13.93
N GLY A 54 -21.13 -1.56 -14.40
CA GLY A 54 -22.35 -1.04 -13.80
C GLY A 54 -22.08 0.05 -12.78
N TYR A 55 -22.82 0.05 -11.68
CA TYR A 55 -22.65 1.05 -10.64
C TYR A 55 -21.29 0.92 -9.96
N HIS A 56 -20.69 2.07 -9.66
CA HIS A 56 -19.40 2.11 -9.01
C HIS A 56 -19.54 2.25 -7.50
N VAL A 57 -18.86 1.39 -6.77
CA VAL A 57 -18.68 1.49 -5.33
C VAL A 57 -17.20 1.67 -5.09
N VAL A 58 -16.84 2.70 -4.32
CA VAL A 58 -15.45 2.99 -4.00
C VAL A 58 -15.15 2.52 -2.57
N LEU A 59 -14.17 1.63 -2.45
CA LEU A 59 -13.63 1.23 -1.15
C LEU A 59 -12.24 1.84 -1.04
N GLU A 60 -11.98 2.52 0.08
CA GLU A 60 -10.67 3.15 0.26
C GLU A 60 -10.09 2.82 1.62
N ALA A 61 -8.76 2.72 1.66
CA ALA A 61 -8.00 2.53 2.88
C ALA A 61 -6.59 3.06 2.66
N HIS A 62 -5.99 3.63 3.69
CA HIS A 62 -4.58 3.99 3.59
C HIS A 62 -3.71 2.75 3.76
N TRP A 63 -2.55 2.73 3.11
CA TRP A 63 -1.65 1.59 3.14
C TRP A 63 -0.27 1.92 3.71
N ASP A 64 -0.02 3.19 3.98
CA ASP A 64 1.22 3.63 4.61
C ASP A 64 1.14 3.54 6.13
N GLU A 65 2.29 3.63 6.77
CA GLU A 65 2.42 3.60 8.22
C GLU A 65 2.69 4.99 8.76
N ILE A 66 2.20 5.27 9.95
CA ILE A 66 2.58 6.45 10.70
C ILE A 66 4.03 6.28 11.15
N CYS A 67 4.84 7.30 10.93
CA CYS A 67 6.25 7.24 11.28
C CYS A 67 6.77 8.58 11.76
N PHE A 68 7.96 8.56 12.33
CA PHE A 68 8.73 9.76 12.62
C PHE A 68 9.85 9.89 11.59
N VAL A 69 10.12 11.10 11.17
CA VAL A 69 11.20 11.40 10.22
C VAL A 69 12.29 12.16 10.97
N VAL A 70 13.51 11.67 10.86
CA VAL A 70 14.66 12.37 11.46
C VAL A 70 14.94 13.61 10.62
N THR A 71 14.79 14.80 11.21
CA THR A 71 15.02 16.07 10.53
C THR A 71 16.38 16.68 10.88
N GLY A 72 17.06 16.15 11.88
CA GLY A 72 18.38 16.63 12.28
C GLY A 72 18.88 15.84 13.47
N VAL A 73 20.20 15.90 13.66
CA VAL A 73 20.86 15.27 14.80
C VAL A 73 21.72 16.34 15.46
N SER A 74 21.54 16.54 16.77
CA SER A 74 22.33 17.51 17.52
C SER A 74 23.75 16.97 17.80
N ASP A 75 24.66 17.88 18.21
CA ASP A 75 26.07 17.51 18.47
C ASP A 75 26.23 16.50 19.61
N ASP A 76 25.29 16.47 20.52
CA ASP A 76 25.31 15.52 21.66
C ASP A 76 24.36 14.34 21.48
N GLY A 77 23.90 14.11 20.25
CA GLY A 77 23.11 12.95 19.89
C GLY A 77 21.60 13.13 19.88
#